data_67f6719cf8bc0354c84fa756dec19e9f
#
_entry.id   67f6719cf8bc0354c84fa756dec19e9f
#
_cell.length_a   1.000
_cell.length_b   1.000
_cell.length_c   1.000
_cell.angle_alpha   90.00
_cell.angle_beta   90.00
_cell.angle_gamma   90.00
#
_symmetry.space_group_name_H-M   'P 1'
#
loop_
_entity.id
_entity.type
_entity.pdbx_description
1 polymer ?
#
loop_
_entity_poly.entity_id
_entity_poly.type
_entity_poly.pdbx_seq_one_letter_code
_entity_poly.pdbx_strand_id
1 'polypeptide(L)'
;MPKLCKAGQQLREQIDDAFPDRDRASDGWIGDAKHAARKSDHNPTAEGIVRAIDIDADLRSHKSEAYDVADQLRLLARSDKRISYLIFNGKIASWRGNYKWRKYKGINPHKTHMHVSFTAKGDHDGSMFRIPLLTGEPINGTSKGSSRKLGKILSSSRNRNVPSGGLGCTCNCQCSSGRESASHPAVAKP
;
A
#
# COMPACT_ATOMS: atom_id res chain seq x y z
N MET A 1 -16.96 -3.01 -17.07
CA MET A 1 -16.27 -3.74 -15.98
C MET A 1 -16.09 -2.80 -14.79
N PRO A 2 -16.24 -3.28 -13.55
CA PRO A 2 -15.96 -2.46 -12.37
C PRO A 2 -14.52 -1.92 -12.36
N LYS A 3 -14.31 -0.74 -11.77
CA LYS A 3 -13.00 -0.11 -11.60
C LYS A 3 -12.85 0.45 -10.20
N LEU A 4 -11.65 0.37 -9.63
CA LEU A 4 -11.33 1.02 -8.37
C LEU A 4 -11.31 2.55 -8.55
N CYS A 5 -11.81 3.30 -7.58
CA CYS A 5 -11.76 4.76 -7.59
C CYS A 5 -10.30 5.27 -7.65
N LYS A 6 -10.09 6.46 -8.17
CA LYS A 6 -8.73 7.02 -8.35
C LYS A 6 -7.96 7.17 -7.03
N ALA A 7 -8.63 7.58 -5.97
CA ALA A 7 -8.02 7.66 -4.64
C ALA A 7 -7.56 6.29 -4.14
N GLY A 8 -8.33 5.22 -4.38
CA GLY A 8 -7.94 3.85 -4.01
C GLY A 8 -6.74 3.34 -4.80
N GLN A 9 -6.69 3.62 -6.11
CA GLN A 9 -5.52 3.30 -6.95
C GLN A 9 -4.27 4.00 -6.42
N GLN A 10 -4.36 5.32 -6.18
CA GLN A 10 -3.24 6.12 -5.69
C GLN A 10 -2.73 5.67 -4.32
N LEU A 11 -3.63 5.37 -3.38
CA LEU A 11 -3.22 4.90 -2.05
C LEU A 11 -2.49 3.56 -2.13
N ARG A 12 -3.00 2.63 -2.95
CA ARG A 12 -2.35 1.32 -3.15
C ARG A 12 -0.96 1.49 -3.75
N GLU A 13 -0.81 2.29 -4.79
CA GLU A 13 0.49 2.58 -5.43
C GLU A 13 1.49 3.14 -4.42
N GLN A 14 1.10 4.14 -3.62
CA GLN A 14 2.00 4.72 -2.62
C GLN A 14 2.43 3.71 -1.54
N ILE A 15 1.55 2.80 -1.15
CA ILE A 15 1.90 1.75 -0.18
C ILE A 15 2.81 0.70 -0.83
N ASP A 16 2.56 0.34 -2.09
CA ASP A 16 3.42 -0.59 -2.83
C ASP A 16 4.82 -0.02 -3.05
N ASP A 17 4.93 1.27 -3.33
CA ASP A 17 6.22 1.96 -3.50
C ASP A 17 7.00 2.07 -2.17
N ALA A 18 6.30 2.36 -1.07
CA ALA A 18 6.92 2.47 0.26
C ALA A 18 7.31 1.10 0.85
N PHE A 19 6.56 0.05 0.52
CA PHE A 19 6.74 -1.32 1.03
C PHE A 19 6.71 -2.33 -0.12
N PRO A 20 7.72 -2.36 -1.00
CA PRO A 20 7.70 -3.18 -2.21
C PRO A 20 7.62 -4.69 -1.94
N ASP A 21 8.21 -5.14 -0.82
CA ASP A 21 8.26 -6.54 -0.41
C ASP A 21 7.08 -6.99 0.47
N ARG A 22 6.08 -6.10 0.70
CA ARG A 22 4.93 -6.39 1.57
C ARG A 22 4.14 -7.62 1.12
N ASP A 23 3.45 -8.28 2.03
CA ASP A 23 2.46 -9.29 1.69
C ASP A 23 1.24 -8.64 1.00
N ARG A 24 0.59 -9.41 0.14
CA ARG A 24 -0.63 -9.00 -0.59
C ARG A 24 -1.73 -10.06 -0.52
N ALA A 25 -1.56 -11.08 0.32
CA ALA A 25 -2.50 -12.21 0.41
C ALA A 25 -3.91 -11.77 0.86
N SER A 26 -3.99 -10.73 1.67
CA SER A 26 -5.26 -10.15 2.13
C SER A 26 -5.66 -8.88 1.37
N ASP A 27 -4.97 -8.53 0.28
CA ASP A 27 -5.35 -7.40 -0.57
C ASP A 27 -6.64 -7.67 -1.33
N GLY A 28 -7.46 -6.62 -1.48
CA GLY A 28 -8.70 -6.72 -2.24
C GLY A 28 -9.32 -5.35 -2.51
N TRP A 29 -10.14 -5.26 -3.54
CA TRP A 29 -10.89 -4.05 -3.83
C TRP A 29 -12.30 -4.32 -4.35
N ILE A 30 -12.57 -5.48 -4.94
CA ILE A 30 -13.88 -5.87 -5.43
C ILE A 30 -14.50 -6.93 -4.51
N GLY A 31 -15.78 -6.75 -4.20
CA GLY A 31 -16.51 -7.68 -3.36
C GLY A 31 -16.83 -9.00 -4.07
N ASP A 32 -16.77 -10.08 -3.31
CA ASP A 32 -17.25 -11.39 -3.72
C ASP A 32 -18.81 -11.49 -3.66
N ALA A 33 -19.35 -12.67 -3.93
CA ALA A 33 -20.80 -12.91 -3.87
C ALA A 33 -21.40 -12.60 -2.48
N LYS A 34 -20.63 -12.76 -1.39
CA LYS A 34 -21.09 -12.44 -0.03
C LYS A 34 -21.18 -10.93 0.20
N HIS A 35 -20.32 -10.16 -0.45
CA HIS A 35 -20.40 -8.69 -0.43
C HIS A 35 -21.54 -8.19 -1.29
N ALA A 36 -21.80 -8.79 -2.45
CA ALA A 36 -22.91 -8.42 -3.33
C ALA A 36 -24.29 -8.50 -2.65
N ALA A 37 -24.46 -9.45 -1.73
CA ALA A 37 -25.71 -9.66 -0.99
C ALA A 37 -25.98 -8.63 0.13
N ARG A 38 -25.05 -7.70 0.39
CA ARG A 38 -25.15 -6.70 1.48
C ARG A 38 -24.58 -5.36 1.04
N LYS A 39 -24.92 -4.30 1.80
CA LYS A 39 -24.30 -2.99 1.60
C LYS A 39 -22.79 -3.06 1.93
N SER A 40 -21.94 -2.83 0.93
CA SER A 40 -20.51 -2.83 1.05
C SER A 40 -19.90 -1.85 0.05
N ASP A 41 -18.87 -1.10 0.44
CA ASP A 41 -18.15 -0.19 -0.46
C ASP A 41 -17.21 -0.95 -1.43
N HIS A 42 -17.04 -2.27 -1.25
CA HIS A 42 -16.44 -3.16 -2.25
C HIS A 42 -17.41 -3.50 -3.40
N ASN A 43 -18.69 -3.18 -3.28
CA ASN A 43 -19.63 -3.32 -4.38
C ASN A 43 -19.52 -2.11 -5.32
N PRO A 44 -19.58 -2.31 -6.65
CA PRO A 44 -19.54 -1.21 -7.58
C PRO A 44 -20.78 -0.33 -7.45
N THR A 45 -20.60 0.97 -7.62
CA THR A 45 -21.69 1.94 -7.79
C THR A 45 -22.42 1.69 -9.12
N ALA A 46 -23.48 2.44 -9.40
CA ALA A 46 -24.19 2.39 -10.67
C ALA A 46 -23.26 2.70 -11.87
N GLU A 47 -22.23 3.54 -11.64
CA GLU A 47 -21.22 3.89 -12.64
C GLU A 47 -20.08 2.86 -12.72
N GLY A 48 -20.17 1.75 -11.97
CA GLY A 48 -19.17 0.70 -11.94
C GLY A 48 -17.92 1.04 -11.13
N ILE A 49 -17.98 2.04 -10.23
CA ILE A 49 -16.83 2.45 -9.41
C ILE A 49 -16.89 1.76 -8.05
N VAL A 50 -15.80 1.15 -7.64
CA VAL A 50 -15.62 0.56 -6.31
C VAL A 50 -14.85 1.54 -5.42
N ARG A 51 -15.39 1.83 -4.23
CA ARG A 51 -14.87 2.85 -3.31
C ARG A 51 -14.25 2.26 -2.06
N ALA A 52 -13.67 1.07 -2.15
CA ALA A 52 -12.96 0.45 -1.04
C ALA A 52 -11.74 -0.32 -1.50
N ILE A 53 -10.72 -0.37 -0.64
CA ILE A 53 -9.58 -1.27 -0.77
C ILE A 53 -9.29 -1.93 0.58
N ASP A 54 -8.85 -3.17 0.51
CA ASP A 54 -8.19 -3.88 1.60
C ASP A 54 -6.69 -3.96 1.29
N ILE A 55 -5.86 -3.69 2.29
CA ILE A 55 -4.41 -3.69 2.20
C ILE A 55 -3.88 -4.61 3.31
N ASP A 56 -3.10 -5.61 2.94
CA ASP A 56 -2.51 -6.56 3.89
C ASP A 56 -1.73 -5.82 4.99
N ALA A 57 -1.86 -6.32 6.21
CA ALA A 57 -1.20 -5.72 7.38
C ALA A 57 0.26 -6.15 7.54
N ASP A 58 0.72 -7.17 6.82
CA ASP A 58 2.12 -7.57 6.80
C ASP A 58 2.90 -6.76 5.75
N LEU A 59 3.43 -5.62 6.19
CA LEU A 59 4.24 -4.75 5.34
C LEU A 59 5.70 -5.24 5.19
N ARG A 60 6.03 -6.44 5.72
CA ARG A 60 7.37 -7.04 5.69
C ARG A 60 8.47 -6.15 6.29
N SER A 61 8.08 -5.30 7.20
CA SER A 61 8.93 -4.37 7.92
C SER A 61 8.73 -4.51 9.43
N HIS A 62 8.57 -3.45 10.18
CA HIS A 62 8.23 -3.54 11.60
C HIS A 62 6.74 -3.82 11.82
N LYS A 63 6.39 -4.72 12.75
CA LYS A 63 4.98 -5.08 13.06
C LYS A 63 4.08 -3.89 13.41
N SER A 64 4.65 -2.76 13.84
CA SER A 64 3.89 -1.54 14.16
C SER A 64 3.55 -0.70 12.93
N GLU A 65 4.21 -0.86 11.79
CA GLU A 65 4.09 0.08 10.66
C GLU A 65 2.70 0.10 10.05
N ALA A 66 2.00 -1.05 9.97
CA ALA A 66 0.61 -1.06 9.51
C ALA A 66 -0.31 -0.22 10.43
N TYR A 67 -0.04 -0.22 11.75
CA TYR A 67 -0.76 0.65 12.68
C TYR A 67 -0.41 2.12 12.48
N ASP A 68 0.86 2.42 12.22
CA ASP A 68 1.32 3.78 12.02
C ASP A 68 0.79 4.34 10.69
N VAL A 69 0.74 3.55 9.62
CA VAL A 69 0.09 3.91 8.34
C VAL A 69 -1.41 4.16 8.56
N ALA A 70 -2.11 3.24 9.24
CA ALA A 70 -3.54 3.40 9.54
C ALA A 70 -3.81 4.64 10.40
N ASP A 71 -2.93 4.94 11.36
CA ASP A 71 -3.07 6.12 12.23
C ASP A 71 -2.82 7.42 11.46
N GLN A 72 -1.84 7.46 10.58
CA GLN A 72 -1.59 8.62 9.72
C GLN A 72 -2.72 8.83 8.71
N LEU A 73 -3.25 7.75 8.09
CA LEU A 73 -4.41 7.82 7.20
C LEU A 73 -5.64 8.42 7.88
N ARG A 74 -5.99 7.95 9.09
CA ARG A 74 -7.14 8.51 9.81
C ARG A 74 -6.95 9.97 10.24
N LEU A 75 -5.70 10.37 10.53
CA LEU A 75 -5.40 11.77 10.85
C LEU A 75 -5.54 12.65 9.61
N LEU A 76 -5.03 12.20 8.47
CA LEU A 76 -5.20 12.87 7.17
C LEU A 76 -6.68 12.99 6.79
N ALA A 77 -7.48 11.95 7.03
CA ALA A 77 -8.92 11.92 6.70
C ALA A 77 -9.74 13.03 7.36
N ARG A 78 -9.23 13.70 8.40
CA ARG A 78 -9.89 14.88 9.00
C ARG A 78 -9.98 16.05 8.01
N SER A 79 -8.97 16.20 7.18
CA SER A 79 -8.89 17.26 6.16
C SER A 79 -9.11 16.74 4.75
N ASP A 80 -8.61 15.56 4.43
CA ASP A 80 -8.80 14.92 3.12
C ASP A 80 -10.19 14.30 3.00
N LYS A 81 -11.03 14.92 2.20
CA LYS A 81 -12.43 14.51 2.03
C LYS A 81 -12.62 13.32 1.11
N ARG A 82 -11.55 12.75 0.56
CA ARG A 82 -11.61 11.52 -0.26
C ARG A 82 -11.81 10.27 0.61
N ILE A 83 -11.34 10.27 1.86
CA ILE A 83 -11.47 9.14 2.78
C ILE A 83 -12.78 9.24 3.56
N SER A 84 -13.58 8.16 3.53
CA SER A 84 -14.85 8.05 4.24
C SER A 84 -14.65 7.47 5.65
N TYR A 85 -14.03 6.31 5.73
CA TYR A 85 -13.68 5.65 6.99
C TYR A 85 -12.58 4.62 6.79
N LEU A 86 -11.97 4.20 7.90
CA LEU A 86 -11.02 3.10 7.97
C LEU A 86 -11.47 2.10 9.03
N ILE A 87 -11.22 0.80 8.76
CA ILE A 87 -11.37 -0.26 9.76
C ILE A 87 -10.04 -1.01 9.83
N PHE A 88 -9.51 -1.16 11.03
CA PHE A 88 -8.30 -1.94 11.26
C PHE A 88 -8.26 -2.47 12.68
N ASN A 89 -7.85 -3.73 12.82
CA ASN A 89 -7.66 -4.43 14.09
C ASN A 89 -8.77 -4.20 15.12
N GLY A 90 -10.02 -4.44 14.71
CA GLY A 90 -11.21 -4.31 15.57
C GLY A 90 -11.62 -2.88 15.90
N LYS A 91 -11.07 -1.88 15.20
CA LYS A 91 -11.38 -0.47 15.40
C LYS A 91 -11.83 0.18 14.10
N ILE A 92 -12.71 1.18 14.20
CA ILE A 92 -13.16 2.02 13.08
C ILE A 92 -12.87 3.48 13.38
N ALA A 93 -12.39 4.21 12.37
CA ALA A 93 -12.26 5.66 12.36
C ALA A 93 -13.08 6.24 11.22
N SER A 94 -14.01 7.15 11.49
CA SER A 94 -14.91 7.75 10.49
C SER A 94 -15.25 9.19 10.84
N TRP A 95 -15.79 9.93 9.87
CA TRP A 95 -16.22 11.33 10.05
C TRP A 95 -17.16 11.53 11.25
N ARG A 96 -18.07 10.59 11.54
CA ARG A 96 -19.00 10.65 12.69
C ARG A 96 -18.30 10.74 14.05
N GLY A 97 -17.05 10.29 14.16
CA GLY A 97 -16.25 10.37 15.37
C GLY A 97 -15.02 11.25 15.19
N ASN A 98 -15.03 12.18 14.22
CA ASN A 98 -13.88 13.00 13.88
C ASN A 98 -12.61 12.15 13.69
N TYR A 99 -12.76 11.00 13.05
CA TYR A 99 -11.71 10.02 12.80
C TYR A 99 -10.92 9.58 14.05
N LYS A 100 -11.56 9.62 15.24
CA LYS A 100 -11.04 8.96 16.43
C LYS A 100 -11.31 7.45 16.33
N TRP A 101 -10.35 6.64 16.74
CA TRP A 101 -10.55 5.20 16.82
C TRP A 101 -11.65 4.84 17.82
N ARG A 102 -12.59 4.03 17.41
CA ARG A 102 -13.69 3.47 18.20
C ARG A 102 -13.76 1.97 17.98
N LYS A 103 -14.31 1.21 18.93
CA LYS A 103 -14.54 -0.23 18.77
C LYS A 103 -15.41 -0.47 17.52
N TYR A 104 -14.94 -1.33 16.64
CA TYR A 104 -15.73 -1.81 15.51
C TYR A 104 -16.67 -2.93 15.97
N LYS A 105 -17.92 -2.88 15.56
CA LYS A 105 -18.98 -3.83 15.95
C LYS A 105 -19.47 -4.69 14.79
N GLY A 106 -18.81 -4.61 13.63
CA GLY A 106 -19.16 -5.42 12.45
C GLY A 106 -18.58 -6.84 12.54
N ILE A 107 -18.96 -7.67 11.57
CA ILE A 107 -18.65 -9.11 11.56
C ILE A 107 -17.16 -9.38 11.40
N ASN A 108 -16.48 -8.67 10.48
CA ASN A 108 -15.04 -8.87 10.24
C ASN A 108 -14.22 -7.82 11.00
N PRO A 109 -13.40 -8.21 12.00
CA PRO A 109 -12.59 -7.25 12.77
C PRO A 109 -11.37 -6.70 12.01
N HIS A 110 -11.12 -7.09 10.77
CA HIS A 110 -10.01 -6.63 9.91
C HIS A 110 -8.66 -6.71 10.63
N LYS A 111 -8.29 -7.92 11.09
CA LYS A 111 -7.02 -8.15 11.81
C LYS A 111 -5.84 -8.37 10.89
N THR A 112 -6.08 -8.92 9.70
CA THR A 112 -5.06 -9.28 8.72
C THR A 112 -4.87 -8.22 7.63
N HIS A 113 -5.78 -7.27 7.52
CA HIS A 113 -5.74 -6.20 6.53
C HIS A 113 -6.35 -4.92 7.07
N MET A 114 -5.96 -3.81 6.50
CA MET A 114 -6.55 -2.50 6.72
C MET A 114 -7.58 -2.24 5.62
N HIS A 115 -8.83 -2.01 6.01
CA HIS A 115 -9.89 -1.59 5.11
C HIS A 115 -9.97 -0.08 5.03
N VAL A 116 -9.97 0.48 3.83
CA VAL A 116 -10.12 1.92 3.58
C VAL A 116 -11.27 2.15 2.60
N SER A 117 -12.27 2.92 3.05
CA SER A 117 -13.39 3.35 2.20
C SER A 117 -13.25 4.81 1.78
N PHE A 118 -13.65 5.07 0.53
CA PHE A 118 -13.56 6.38 -0.09
C PHE A 118 -14.94 7.01 -0.30
N THR A 119 -14.96 8.33 -0.41
CA THR A 119 -16.15 9.10 -0.81
C THR A 119 -16.19 9.24 -2.33
N ALA A 120 -17.33 9.72 -2.87
CA ALA A 120 -17.46 10.04 -4.30
C ALA A 120 -16.38 11.04 -4.80
N LYS A 121 -15.84 11.89 -3.91
CA LYS A 121 -14.71 12.78 -4.26
C LYS A 121 -13.48 11.99 -4.70
N GLY A 122 -13.25 10.82 -4.13
CA GLY A 122 -12.13 9.95 -4.49
C GLY A 122 -12.27 9.26 -5.85
N ASP A 123 -13.45 9.30 -6.48
CA ASP A 123 -13.66 8.62 -7.76
C ASP A 123 -12.76 9.17 -8.87
N HIS A 124 -12.52 10.48 -8.85
CA HIS A 124 -11.78 11.20 -9.89
C HIS A 124 -10.50 11.89 -9.39
N ASP A 125 -10.31 11.95 -8.06
CA ASP A 125 -9.17 12.59 -7.42
C ASP A 125 -8.13 11.53 -7.01
N GLY A 126 -7.13 11.33 -7.87
CA GLY A 126 -5.96 10.48 -7.65
C GLY A 126 -4.73 11.27 -7.18
N SER A 127 -4.90 12.44 -6.58
CA SER A 127 -3.77 13.17 -6.03
C SER A 127 -3.11 12.40 -4.85
N MET A 128 -1.81 12.60 -4.68
CA MET A 128 -1.00 11.92 -3.67
C MET A 128 -1.55 12.16 -2.25
N PHE A 129 -1.60 11.10 -1.46
CA PHE A 129 -1.85 11.20 -0.02
C PHE A 129 -0.56 11.63 0.70
N ARG A 130 -0.59 12.78 1.38
CA ARG A 130 0.56 13.28 2.14
C ARG A 130 0.64 12.58 3.49
N ILE A 131 1.18 11.38 3.45
CA ILE A 131 1.38 10.51 4.62
C ILE A 131 2.89 10.38 4.81
N PRO A 132 3.47 10.92 5.88
CA PRO A 132 4.92 10.93 6.12
C PRO A 132 5.60 9.57 5.94
N LEU A 133 4.98 8.49 6.40
CA LEU A 133 5.51 7.12 6.21
C LEU A 133 5.58 6.68 4.75
N LEU A 134 4.71 7.21 3.88
CA LEU A 134 4.68 6.84 2.46
C LEU A 134 5.45 7.83 1.58
N THR A 135 5.64 9.07 2.05
CA THR A 135 6.30 10.13 1.26
C THR A 135 7.72 10.41 1.71
N GLY A 136 8.14 9.88 2.86
CA GLY A 136 9.43 10.20 3.47
C GLY A 136 9.54 11.64 3.99
N GLU A 137 8.43 12.39 4.00
CA GLU A 137 8.43 13.76 4.49
C GLU A 137 8.53 13.79 6.02
N PRO A 138 9.28 14.75 6.60
CA PRO A 138 9.33 14.89 8.05
C PRO A 138 7.96 15.25 8.61
N ILE A 139 7.60 14.69 9.77
CA ILE A 139 6.36 14.99 10.48
C ILE A 139 6.48 16.42 11.06
N ASN A 140 6.20 17.43 10.26
CA ASN A 140 6.16 18.82 10.72
C ASN A 140 4.86 19.06 11.52
N GLY A 141 5.00 19.14 12.82
CA GLY A 141 3.96 19.65 13.73
C GLY A 141 3.13 18.60 14.45
N THR A 142 3.73 17.84 15.36
CA THR A 142 3.03 17.25 16.49
C THR A 142 3.48 17.92 17.78
N SER A 143 2.55 18.69 18.35
CA SER A 143 2.58 19.02 19.75
C SER A 143 2.87 17.78 20.61
N LYS A 144 3.87 17.90 21.47
CA LYS A 144 4.28 17.07 22.60
C LYS A 144 3.40 15.84 22.92
N GLY A 145 3.95 14.66 22.73
CA GLY A 145 3.36 13.44 23.28
C GLY A 145 3.81 12.17 22.60
N SER A 146 4.90 11.60 23.08
CA SER A 146 5.47 10.29 22.75
C SER A 146 6.59 10.29 21.73
N SER A 147 7.78 10.66 22.20
CA SER A 147 9.05 10.35 21.53
C SER A 147 9.33 8.85 21.63
N ARG A 148 8.80 8.06 20.69
CA ARG A 148 9.45 6.79 20.35
C ARG A 148 10.49 7.12 19.30
N LYS A 149 11.76 6.92 19.67
CA LYS A 149 12.91 7.06 18.79
C LYS A 149 12.65 6.30 17.49
N LEU A 150 12.47 7.02 16.38
CA LEU A 150 12.66 6.46 15.06
C LEU A 150 14.12 6.03 14.99
N GLY A 151 14.34 4.73 14.92
CA GLY A 151 15.65 4.15 14.71
C GLY A 151 16.21 4.69 13.40
N LYS A 152 17.39 5.24 13.51
CA LYS A 152 18.24 5.74 12.44
C LYS A 152 18.44 4.65 11.38
N ILE A 153 17.65 4.66 10.32
CA ILE A 153 17.97 3.97 9.07
C ILE A 153 18.24 5.06 8.05
N LEU A 154 19.39 5.68 8.20
CA LEU A 154 19.94 6.52 7.14
C LEU A 154 21.44 6.25 7.07
N SER A 155 21.80 5.76 5.89
CA SER A 155 23.14 5.82 5.29
C SER A 155 24.26 5.08 6.02
N SER A 156 24.46 3.82 5.63
CA SER A 156 25.80 3.31 5.43
C SER A 156 26.17 3.40 3.94
N SER A 157 26.30 4.60 3.44
CA SER A 157 27.15 4.83 2.27
C SER A 157 28.60 4.75 2.76
N ARG A 158 29.17 3.57 2.64
CA ARG A 158 30.61 3.38 2.82
C ARG A 158 31.33 4.15 1.72
N ASN A 159 31.88 5.27 2.12
CA ASN A 159 32.92 5.95 1.40
C ASN A 159 34.13 4.99 1.33
N ARG A 160 34.32 4.29 0.23
CA ARG A 160 35.54 3.59 -0.08
C ARG A 160 36.44 4.56 -0.86
N ASN A 161 37.39 5.17 -0.14
CA ASN A 161 38.60 5.70 -0.72
C ASN A 161 39.29 4.60 -1.53
N VAL A 162 39.37 4.77 -2.83
CA VAL A 162 40.17 3.98 -3.71
C VAL A 162 41.48 4.78 -3.93
N PRO A 163 42.66 4.25 -3.54
CA PRO A 163 43.90 4.84 -3.96
C PRO A 163 44.16 4.55 -5.44
N SER A 164 44.52 5.57 -6.16
CA SER A 164 45.02 5.53 -7.52
C SER A 164 46.37 4.76 -7.56
N GLY A 165 46.36 3.65 -8.27
CA GLY A 165 47.56 2.90 -8.63
C GLY A 165 47.25 2.10 -9.89
N GLY A 166 47.81 2.54 -11.01
CA GLY A 166 47.69 1.89 -12.30
C GLY A 166 48.37 0.54 -12.37
N LEU A 167 47.92 -0.28 -13.26
CA LEU A 167 48.67 -1.13 -14.17
C LEU A 167 47.65 -1.91 -15.03
N GLY A 168 47.82 -1.84 -16.31
CA GLY A 168 46.98 -2.44 -17.31
C GLY A 168 47.08 -3.97 -17.34
N CYS A 169 45.97 -4.59 -17.70
CA CYS A 169 45.92 -5.90 -18.33
C CYS A 169 44.76 -5.93 -19.33
N THR A 170 45.19 -5.95 -20.58
CA THR A 170 44.35 -6.36 -21.71
C THR A 170 44.02 -7.83 -21.60
N CYS A 171 42.74 -8.19 -21.57
CA CYS A 171 42.31 -9.54 -21.89
C CYS A 171 41.13 -9.47 -22.88
N ASN A 172 41.49 -9.88 -24.06
CA ASN A 172 40.67 -10.21 -25.19
C ASN A 172 39.93 -11.53 -24.93
N CYS A 173 38.64 -11.57 -24.99
CA CYS A 173 37.90 -12.83 -25.09
C CYS A 173 36.72 -12.67 -26.03
N GLN A 174 36.80 -13.50 -27.07
CA GLN A 174 35.96 -13.63 -28.23
C GLN A 174 34.51 -14.06 -27.90
N CYS A 175 33.60 -13.53 -28.71
CA CYS A 175 32.26 -14.05 -28.92
C CYS A 175 32.30 -15.45 -29.54
N SER A 176 31.48 -16.35 -29.05
CA SER A 176 31.00 -17.48 -29.82
C SER A 176 29.48 -17.60 -29.69
N SER A 177 28.87 -17.43 -30.84
CA SER A 177 27.48 -17.71 -31.16
C SER A 177 27.16 -19.20 -31.07
N GLY A 178 26.04 -19.53 -30.48
CA GLY A 178 25.44 -20.86 -30.54
C GLY A 178 23.91 -20.75 -30.57
N ARG A 179 23.35 -20.86 -31.78
CA ARG A 179 21.94 -21.17 -31.98
C ARG A 179 21.74 -22.68 -31.71
N GLU A 180 20.64 -23.04 -31.06
CA GLU A 180 19.92 -24.24 -31.46
C GLU A 180 18.45 -24.20 -30.97
N SER A 181 17.60 -24.55 -31.91
CA SER A 181 16.16 -24.68 -31.90
C SER A 181 15.76 -26.13 -31.51
N ALA A 182 14.64 -26.28 -30.79
CA ALA A 182 13.76 -27.47 -30.92
C ALA A 182 12.52 -27.26 -30.02
N SER A 183 11.38 -27.03 -30.59
CA SER A 183 10.26 -27.91 -30.96
C SER A 183 9.36 -28.37 -29.80
N HIS A 184 8.09 -27.93 -29.91
CA HIS A 184 6.88 -28.42 -29.21
C HIS A 184 6.63 -29.93 -29.40
N PRO A 185 5.81 -30.53 -28.52
CA PRO A 185 4.49 -30.88 -29.01
C PRO A 185 3.32 -30.55 -28.04
N ALA A 186 2.20 -30.27 -28.64
CA ALA A 186 0.87 -30.23 -28.08
C ALA A 186 0.33 -31.66 -27.83
N VAL A 187 -0.44 -31.84 -26.74
CA VAL A 187 -1.42 -32.97 -26.67
C VAL A 187 -2.70 -32.46 -25.98
N ALA A 188 -3.79 -32.93 -26.59
CA ALA A 188 -5.19 -32.56 -26.41
C ALA A 188 -5.85 -33.10 -25.13
N LYS A 189 -7.03 -32.49 -24.91
CA LYS A 189 -8.11 -32.90 -23.99
C LYS A 189 -8.62 -34.36 -24.22
N PRO A 190 -9.35 -34.91 -23.30
CA PRO A 190 -10.81 -34.69 -23.24
C PRO A 190 -11.31 -34.00 -21.96
#